data_ee4080268c017e1a6c7e07975788f7f3
#
_entry.id   ee4080268c017e1a6c7e07975788f7f3
#
_cell.length_a   1.000
_cell.length_b   1.000
_cell.length_c   1.000
_cell.angle_alpha   90.00
_cell.angle_beta   90.00
_cell.angle_gamma   90.00
#
_symmetry.space_group_name_H-M   'P 1'
#
loop_
_entity.id
_entity.type
_entity.pdbx_description
1 polymer ?
#
loop_
_entity_poly.entity_id
_entity_poly.type
_entity_poly.pdbx_seq_one_letter_code
_entity_poly.pdbx_strand_id
1 'polypeptide(L)'
;MQLDPFFSLTYRAKMRAVKALIIFVLISFALFAVPAVSPTADFFRWVDHEGVVHFTDNLHNIPESRRRTATRIKGQERSRPPEPSRTLPSTIAKASIPFEKLGQVVVVEAMLNKTTLAKLVVDTGATYTMISMATAKELSIDPQQSQRTMPFQTANGVIQAPLTNLESITVGGMEIKNLTTAIHDVIPSSQVAGLLGLNFLSNFRLDIDTDKGILHLEKK
;
A
#
# COMPACT_ATOMS: atom_id res chain seq x y z
N MET A 1 34.56 67.08 0.88
CA MET A 1 34.41 65.80 0.19
C MET A 1 32.95 65.65 -0.18
N GLN A 2 32.57 66.14 -1.37
CA GLN A 2 31.20 66.23 -1.84
C GLN A 2 30.83 64.91 -2.51
N LEU A 3 29.83 64.22 -1.99
CA LEU A 3 29.34 62.99 -2.57
C LEU A 3 28.48 63.32 -3.79
N ASP A 4 28.83 62.70 -4.93
CA ASP A 4 28.17 62.87 -6.21
C ASP A 4 26.67 62.57 -6.16
N PRO A 5 25.82 63.51 -6.62
CA PRO A 5 24.36 63.34 -6.60
C PRO A 5 23.87 62.20 -7.54
N PHE A 6 24.68 61.77 -8.49
CA PHE A 6 24.35 60.70 -9.41
C PHE A 6 24.33 59.30 -8.74
N PHE A 7 25.11 59.10 -7.68
CA PHE A 7 25.13 57.80 -6.95
C PHE A 7 23.86 57.53 -6.15
N SER A 8 23.22 58.59 -5.64
CA SER A 8 22.01 58.46 -4.85
C SER A 8 20.77 58.14 -5.68
N LEU A 9 20.72 58.59 -6.95
CA LEU A 9 19.58 58.38 -7.84
C LEU A 9 19.49 56.95 -8.35
N THR A 10 20.62 56.37 -8.71
CA THR A 10 20.70 54.96 -9.19
C THR A 10 20.48 53.97 -8.08
N TYR A 11 20.89 54.28 -6.85
CA TYR A 11 20.63 53.41 -5.67
C TYR A 11 19.16 53.40 -5.31
N ARG A 12 18.48 54.57 -5.31
CA ARG A 12 17.03 54.67 -5.03
C ARG A 12 16.19 53.99 -6.09
N ALA A 13 16.57 54.01 -7.36
CA ALA A 13 15.88 53.29 -8.43
C ALA A 13 16.04 51.78 -8.29
N LYS A 14 17.23 51.27 -7.98
CA LYS A 14 17.47 49.85 -7.71
C LYS A 14 16.70 49.35 -6.48
N MET A 15 16.66 50.13 -5.41
CA MET A 15 15.87 49.77 -4.20
C MET A 15 14.36 49.73 -4.45
N ARG A 16 13.83 50.60 -5.34
CA ARG A 16 12.40 50.57 -5.73
C ARG A 16 12.10 49.34 -6.58
N ALA A 17 12.99 48.96 -7.50
CA ALA A 17 12.84 47.76 -8.31
C ALA A 17 12.88 46.46 -7.45
N VAL A 18 13.79 46.37 -6.47
CA VAL A 18 13.89 45.26 -5.56
C VAL A 18 12.64 45.15 -4.66
N LYS A 19 12.15 46.28 -4.15
CA LYS A 19 10.89 46.28 -3.36
C LYS A 19 9.67 45.85 -4.18
N ALA A 20 9.57 46.32 -5.44
CA ALA A 20 8.51 45.92 -6.35
C ALA A 20 8.57 44.41 -6.67
N LEU A 21 9.77 43.86 -6.87
CA LEU A 21 9.98 42.43 -7.10
C LEU A 21 9.58 41.59 -5.89
N ILE A 22 9.96 42.02 -4.66
CA ILE A 22 9.60 41.34 -3.42
C ILE A 22 8.08 41.35 -3.21
N ILE A 23 7.42 42.48 -3.46
CA ILE A 23 5.96 42.59 -3.34
C ILE A 23 5.26 41.68 -4.37
N PHE A 24 5.78 41.64 -5.61
CA PHE A 24 5.23 40.77 -6.65
C PHE A 24 5.38 39.29 -6.31
N VAL A 25 6.53 38.87 -5.76
CA VAL A 25 6.76 37.50 -5.29
C VAL A 25 5.85 37.14 -4.12
N LEU A 26 5.63 38.06 -3.16
CA LEU A 26 4.74 37.84 -2.01
C LEU A 26 3.28 37.74 -2.44
N ILE A 27 2.83 38.55 -3.41
CA ILE A 27 1.47 38.48 -3.96
C ILE A 27 1.27 37.18 -4.75
N SER A 28 2.27 36.76 -5.54
CA SER A 28 2.23 35.50 -6.27
C SER A 28 2.15 34.27 -5.33
N PHE A 29 2.84 34.32 -4.19
CA PHE A 29 2.80 33.25 -3.20
C PHE A 29 1.46 33.18 -2.44
N ALA A 30 0.82 34.35 -2.20
CA ALA A 30 -0.48 34.43 -1.55
C ALA A 30 -1.64 33.90 -2.43
N LEU A 31 -1.49 33.92 -3.77
CA LEU A 31 -2.49 33.38 -4.70
C LEU A 31 -2.48 31.85 -4.80
N PHE A 32 -1.39 31.18 -4.35
CA PHE A 32 -1.28 29.71 -4.36
C PHE A 32 -1.77 29.06 -3.07
N ALA A 33 -2.12 29.81 -2.05
CA ALA A 33 -2.68 29.31 -0.78
C ALA A 33 -4.21 29.18 -0.82
N VAL A 34 -4.78 28.65 -1.91
CA VAL A 34 -6.18 28.21 -1.91
C VAL A 34 -6.20 26.83 -1.28
N PRO A 35 -6.82 26.63 -0.11
CA PRO A 35 -7.02 25.31 0.43
C PRO A 35 -7.85 24.52 -0.59
N ALA A 36 -7.30 23.44 -1.13
CA ALA A 36 -8.05 22.49 -1.94
C ALA A 36 -9.09 21.84 -1.01
N VAL A 37 -10.31 22.36 -1.03
CA VAL A 37 -11.46 21.68 -0.44
C VAL A 37 -11.70 20.44 -1.29
N SER A 38 -11.21 19.31 -0.82
CA SER A 38 -11.53 18.03 -1.43
C SER A 38 -13.03 17.78 -1.25
N PRO A 39 -13.81 17.61 -2.31
CA PRO A 39 -15.21 17.25 -2.17
C PRO A 39 -15.27 15.89 -1.47
N THR A 40 -15.88 15.84 -0.31
CA THR A 40 -16.26 14.59 0.34
C THR A 40 -17.32 13.94 -0.54
N ALA A 41 -16.95 12.93 -1.28
CA ALA A 41 -17.89 12.14 -2.08
C ALA A 41 -18.74 11.32 -1.10
N ASP A 42 -20.04 11.56 -1.15
CA ASP A 42 -21.02 10.72 -0.46
C ASP A 42 -21.21 9.43 -1.27
N PHE A 43 -21.13 8.29 -0.61
CA PHE A 43 -21.44 7.01 -1.23
C PHE A 43 -22.82 6.52 -0.79
N PHE A 44 -23.54 5.92 -1.72
CA PHE A 44 -24.86 5.32 -1.48
C PHE A 44 -24.76 3.81 -1.63
N ARG A 45 -25.33 3.07 -0.68
CA ARG A 45 -25.48 1.62 -0.71
C ARG A 45 -26.94 1.28 -0.90
N TRP A 46 -27.28 0.42 -1.84
CA TRP A 46 -28.62 -0.13 -2.03
C TRP A 46 -28.58 -1.62 -2.41
N VAL A 47 -29.71 -2.30 -2.27
CA VAL A 47 -29.82 -3.74 -2.56
C VAL A 47 -30.89 -3.92 -3.63
N ASP A 48 -30.60 -4.70 -4.68
CA ASP A 48 -31.56 -4.99 -5.74
C ASP A 48 -32.58 -6.09 -5.35
N HIS A 49 -33.42 -6.49 -6.32
CA HIS A 49 -34.43 -7.53 -6.07
C HIS A 49 -33.85 -8.95 -6.00
N GLU A 50 -32.63 -9.15 -6.45
CA GLU A 50 -31.87 -10.40 -6.40
C GLU A 50 -31.04 -10.52 -5.11
N GLY A 51 -31.06 -9.48 -4.26
CA GLY A 51 -30.27 -9.42 -3.03
C GLY A 51 -28.83 -8.95 -3.19
N VAL A 52 -28.46 -8.47 -4.41
CA VAL A 52 -27.12 -7.96 -4.70
C VAL A 52 -26.96 -6.55 -4.13
N VAL A 53 -25.84 -6.32 -3.46
CA VAL A 53 -25.50 -5.03 -2.86
C VAL A 53 -24.74 -4.18 -3.86
N HIS A 54 -25.26 -2.98 -4.15
CA HIS A 54 -24.67 -2.01 -5.04
C HIS A 54 -24.14 -0.79 -4.27
N PHE A 55 -23.06 -0.19 -4.78
CA PHE A 55 -22.50 1.06 -4.28
C PHE A 55 -22.37 2.05 -5.42
N THR A 56 -22.73 3.31 -5.17
CA THR A 56 -22.57 4.41 -6.13
C THR A 56 -22.29 5.72 -5.41
N ASP A 57 -21.56 6.60 -6.04
CA ASP A 57 -21.34 8.00 -5.63
C ASP A 57 -22.42 8.96 -6.16
N ASN A 58 -23.30 8.46 -7.03
CA ASN A 58 -24.34 9.27 -7.67
C ASN A 58 -25.74 8.69 -7.41
N LEU A 59 -26.58 9.48 -6.72
CA LEU A 59 -27.95 9.11 -6.38
C LEU A 59 -28.82 8.81 -7.64
N HIS A 60 -28.50 9.39 -8.79
CA HIS A 60 -29.23 9.17 -10.02
C HIS A 60 -29.01 7.78 -10.62
N ASN A 61 -27.91 7.10 -10.25
CA ASN A 61 -27.61 5.73 -10.67
C ASN A 61 -28.43 4.69 -9.89
N ILE A 62 -29.19 5.12 -8.87
CA ILE A 62 -30.08 4.23 -8.10
C ILE A 62 -31.45 4.25 -8.74
N PRO A 63 -32.03 3.07 -9.08
CA PRO A 63 -33.41 2.99 -9.58
C PRO A 63 -34.37 3.69 -8.61
N GLU A 64 -35.36 4.42 -9.15
CA GLU A 64 -36.29 5.23 -8.34
C GLU A 64 -36.97 4.42 -7.24
N SER A 65 -37.34 3.18 -7.54
CA SER A 65 -37.96 2.25 -6.59
C SER A 65 -37.06 1.92 -5.38
N ARG A 66 -35.76 2.11 -5.50
CA ARG A 66 -34.78 1.76 -4.44
C ARG A 66 -34.15 2.99 -3.78
N ARG A 67 -34.36 4.20 -4.28
CA ARG A 67 -33.80 5.42 -3.68
C ARG A 67 -34.23 5.64 -2.23
N ARG A 68 -35.46 5.21 -1.85
CA ARG A 68 -35.96 5.33 -0.47
C ARG A 68 -35.29 4.38 0.50
N THR A 69 -34.76 3.26 0.03
CA THR A 69 -34.08 2.25 0.84
C THR A 69 -32.56 2.32 0.77
N ALA A 70 -32.03 3.24 -0.05
CA ALA A 70 -30.61 3.49 -0.18
C ALA A 70 -30.07 4.17 1.08
N THR A 71 -29.02 3.61 1.64
CA THR A 71 -28.33 4.16 2.81
C THR A 71 -27.18 5.05 2.34
N ARG A 72 -27.18 6.32 2.77
CA ARG A 72 -26.07 7.25 2.53
C ARG A 72 -24.96 6.97 3.51
N ILE A 73 -23.77 6.65 2.99
CA ILE A 73 -22.55 6.49 3.75
C ILE A 73 -21.78 7.79 3.62
N LYS A 74 -21.77 8.62 4.66
CA LYS A 74 -20.92 9.80 4.70
C LYS A 74 -19.46 9.36 4.78
N GLY A 75 -18.61 9.84 3.87
CA GLY A 75 -17.19 9.70 4.00
C GLY A 75 -16.75 10.30 5.34
N GLN A 76 -16.28 9.47 6.25
CA GLN A 76 -15.79 9.93 7.54
C GLN A 76 -14.51 10.73 7.32
N GLU A 77 -14.54 11.99 7.75
CA GLU A 77 -13.39 12.83 7.96
C GLU A 77 -12.29 12.03 8.69
N ARG A 78 -11.06 12.07 8.18
CA ARG A 78 -9.93 11.35 8.77
C ARG A 78 -9.77 11.74 10.24
N SER A 79 -10.35 10.97 11.12
CA SER A 79 -10.05 11.05 12.55
C SER A 79 -8.62 10.59 12.77
N ARG A 80 -7.90 11.41 13.52
CA ARG A 80 -6.56 11.20 14.09
C ARG A 80 -6.28 9.72 14.39
N PRO A 81 -5.05 9.19 14.12
CA PRO A 81 -4.72 7.81 14.45
C PRO A 81 -5.01 7.53 15.92
N PRO A 82 -5.72 6.46 16.25
CA PRO A 82 -5.90 6.08 17.64
C PRO A 82 -4.56 5.64 18.22
N GLU A 83 -4.26 6.16 19.40
CA GLU A 83 -3.21 5.73 20.30
C GLU A 83 -3.27 4.20 20.49
N PRO A 84 -2.13 3.48 20.64
CA PRO A 84 -2.13 2.02 20.68
C PRO A 84 -2.84 1.51 21.94
N SER A 85 -4.12 1.27 21.83
CA SER A 85 -4.88 0.57 22.87
C SER A 85 -4.48 -0.91 22.83
N ARG A 86 -3.85 -1.38 23.90
CA ARG A 86 -3.62 -2.81 24.17
C ARG A 86 -4.97 -3.52 24.23
N THR A 87 -5.37 -4.15 23.14
CA THR A 87 -6.51 -5.06 23.10
C THR A 87 -6.05 -6.46 22.69
N LEU A 88 -6.54 -7.42 23.45
CA LEU A 88 -6.42 -8.87 23.29
C LEU A 88 -6.66 -9.34 21.83
N PRO A 89 -6.19 -10.52 21.39
CA PRO A 89 -6.19 -10.93 20.01
C PRO A 89 -7.62 -11.08 19.46
N SER A 90 -8.15 -9.99 18.92
CA SER A 90 -9.30 -10.03 18.02
C SER A 90 -8.87 -10.76 16.75
N THR A 91 -9.50 -11.88 16.45
CA THR A 91 -9.30 -12.55 15.16
C THR A 91 -9.77 -11.58 14.07
N ILE A 92 -8.82 -10.89 13.42
CA ILE A 92 -9.12 -9.98 12.33
C ILE A 92 -9.74 -10.83 11.21
N ALA A 93 -11.02 -10.61 10.91
CA ALA A 93 -11.72 -11.35 9.85
C ALA A 93 -11.45 -10.75 8.45
N LYS A 94 -11.14 -9.45 8.38
CA LYS A 94 -10.86 -8.72 7.13
C LYS A 94 -9.72 -7.73 7.33
N ALA A 95 -8.86 -7.60 6.32
CA ALA A 95 -7.79 -6.60 6.29
C ALA A 95 -7.81 -5.84 4.96
N SER A 96 -7.49 -4.54 5.02
CA SER A 96 -7.25 -3.67 3.86
C SER A 96 -5.80 -3.21 3.93
N ILE A 97 -4.99 -3.65 3.00
CA ILE A 97 -3.54 -3.58 3.04
C ILE A 97 -3.09 -2.69 1.90
N PRO A 98 -2.46 -1.54 2.15
CA PRO A 98 -1.85 -0.76 1.08
C PRO A 98 -0.73 -1.57 0.42
N PHE A 99 -0.64 -1.50 -0.91
CA PHE A 99 0.40 -2.15 -1.66
C PHE A 99 1.18 -1.17 -2.54
N GLU A 100 2.41 -1.53 -2.87
CA GLU A 100 3.21 -0.83 -3.86
C GLU A 100 3.10 -1.53 -5.22
N LYS A 101 3.09 -0.76 -6.32
CA LYS A 101 3.22 -1.31 -7.67
C LYS A 101 4.68 -1.27 -8.10
N LEU A 102 5.24 -2.42 -8.44
CA LEU A 102 6.54 -2.53 -9.08
C LEU A 102 6.33 -3.02 -10.53
N GLY A 103 6.21 -2.08 -11.46
CA GLY A 103 5.75 -2.39 -12.82
C GLY A 103 4.32 -2.94 -12.82
N GLN A 104 4.14 -4.20 -13.22
CA GLN A 104 2.83 -4.87 -13.29
C GLN A 104 2.53 -5.73 -12.06
N VAL A 105 3.41 -5.80 -11.08
CA VAL A 105 3.21 -6.66 -9.91
C VAL A 105 2.83 -5.85 -8.67
N VAL A 106 2.03 -6.49 -7.82
CA VAL A 106 1.58 -5.97 -6.53
C VAL A 106 2.54 -6.44 -5.45
N VAL A 107 3.10 -5.52 -4.67
CA VAL A 107 4.06 -5.79 -3.60
C VAL A 107 3.45 -5.37 -2.27
N VAL A 108 3.45 -6.27 -1.30
CA VAL A 108 2.95 -6.03 0.06
C VAL A 108 4.05 -6.22 1.10
N GLU A 109 3.92 -5.54 2.22
CA GLU A 109 4.76 -5.80 3.38
C GLU A 109 4.23 -6.99 4.18
N ALA A 110 5.14 -7.90 4.53
CA ALA A 110 4.87 -9.05 5.35
C ALA A 110 5.85 -9.10 6.53
N MET A 111 5.36 -9.44 7.71
CA MET A 111 6.19 -9.74 8.88
C MET A 111 6.44 -11.25 8.91
N LEU A 112 7.70 -11.64 8.83
CA LEU A 112 8.15 -13.03 8.88
C LEU A 112 8.66 -13.37 10.28
N ASN A 113 8.21 -14.49 10.83
CA ASN A 113 8.58 -14.99 12.17
C ASN A 113 8.48 -13.91 13.27
N LYS A 114 7.62 -12.89 13.09
CA LYS A 114 7.43 -11.74 13.99
C LYS A 114 8.68 -10.85 14.18
N THR A 115 9.72 -11.05 13.39
CA THR A 115 11.01 -10.37 13.55
C THR A 115 11.46 -9.60 12.32
N THR A 116 11.22 -10.14 11.12
CA THR A 116 11.77 -9.60 9.87
C THR A 116 10.64 -9.05 9.00
N LEU A 117 10.72 -7.76 8.67
CA LEU A 117 9.82 -7.14 7.70
C LEU A 117 10.35 -7.37 6.28
N ALA A 118 9.51 -7.89 5.40
CA ALA A 118 9.88 -8.27 4.04
C ALA A 118 8.84 -7.77 3.03
N LYS A 119 9.29 -7.26 1.89
CA LYS A 119 8.41 -6.93 0.76
C LYS A 119 8.27 -8.14 -0.14
N LEU A 120 7.05 -8.63 -0.30
CA LEU A 120 6.74 -9.82 -1.10
C LEU A 120 5.80 -9.46 -2.26
N VAL A 121 6.08 -10.01 -3.45
CA VAL A 121 5.15 -9.95 -4.59
C VAL A 121 3.98 -10.88 -4.33
N VAL A 122 2.76 -10.39 -4.48
CA VAL A 122 1.54 -11.20 -4.45
C VAL A 122 1.47 -12.00 -5.75
N ASP A 123 1.63 -13.32 -5.65
CA ASP A 123 1.70 -14.21 -6.82
C ASP A 123 0.74 -15.40 -6.68
N THR A 124 -0.42 -15.29 -7.34
CA THR A 124 -1.42 -16.36 -7.39
C THR A 124 -1.01 -17.53 -8.31
N GLY A 125 0.05 -17.38 -9.09
CA GLY A 125 0.63 -18.45 -9.92
C GLY A 125 1.64 -19.32 -9.17
N ALA A 126 2.17 -18.82 -8.05
CA ALA A 126 3.11 -19.56 -7.21
C ALA A 126 2.39 -20.46 -6.21
N THR A 127 2.64 -21.76 -6.22
CA THR A 127 2.06 -22.70 -5.25
C THR A 127 2.56 -22.43 -3.84
N TYR A 128 3.85 -22.14 -3.70
CA TYR A 128 4.51 -21.88 -2.41
C TYR A 128 5.00 -20.45 -2.32
N THR A 129 4.92 -19.91 -1.13
CA THR A 129 5.66 -18.69 -0.77
C THR A 129 7.16 -18.98 -0.90
N MET A 130 7.90 -17.99 -1.39
CA MET A 130 9.34 -18.09 -1.61
C MET A 130 10.04 -16.86 -1.09
N ILE A 131 11.15 -17.03 -0.38
CA ILE A 131 11.97 -15.95 0.16
C ILE A 131 13.36 -16.00 -0.47
N SER A 132 14.00 -14.84 -0.58
CA SER A 132 15.37 -14.72 -1.06
C SER A 132 16.39 -15.34 -0.10
N MET A 133 17.57 -15.65 -0.60
CA MET A 133 18.71 -16.10 0.21
C MET A 133 19.09 -15.05 1.27
N ALA A 134 19.00 -13.75 0.93
CA ALA A 134 19.26 -12.65 1.85
C ALA A 134 18.26 -12.67 3.02
N THR A 135 16.97 -12.80 2.73
CA THR A 135 15.91 -12.88 3.74
C THR A 135 16.04 -14.12 4.63
N ALA A 136 16.39 -15.27 4.05
CA ALA A 136 16.66 -16.48 4.83
C ALA A 136 17.79 -16.26 5.83
N LYS A 137 18.88 -15.58 5.41
CA LYS A 137 20.01 -15.22 6.28
C LYS A 137 19.59 -14.27 7.41
N GLU A 138 18.76 -13.26 7.13
CA GLU A 138 18.23 -12.35 8.15
C GLU A 138 17.39 -13.09 9.20
N LEU A 139 16.65 -14.12 8.77
CA LEU A 139 15.89 -15.00 9.64
C LEU A 139 16.75 -16.06 10.36
N SER A 140 18.07 -16.06 10.15
CA SER A 140 19.01 -17.07 10.64
C SER A 140 18.67 -18.50 10.17
N ILE A 141 18.08 -18.60 8.96
CA ILE A 141 17.77 -19.88 8.32
C ILE A 141 18.90 -20.22 7.34
N ASP A 142 19.54 -21.35 7.56
CA ASP A 142 20.59 -21.87 6.66
C ASP A 142 19.94 -22.83 5.63
N PRO A 143 19.91 -22.45 4.33
CA PRO A 143 19.35 -23.31 3.30
C PRO A 143 20.06 -24.65 3.13
N GLN A 144 21.34 -24.74 3.50
CA GLN A 144 22.13 -25.97 3.41
C GLN A 144 21.72 -27.01 4.44
N GLN A 145 21.09 -26.58 5.53
CA GLN A 145 20.55 -27.47 6.56
C GLN A 145 19.15 -28.00 6.23
N SER A 146 18.57 -27.56 5.10
CA SER A 146 17.27 -28.06 4.68
C SER A 146 17.35 -29.54 4.31
N GLN A 147 16.52 -30.35 4.96
CA GLN A 147 16.39 -31.79 4.66
C GLN A 147 15.50 -32.05 3.44
N ARG A 148 14.85 -31.03 2.87
CA ARG A 148 13.90 -31.14 1.78
C ARG A 148 14.20 -30.10 0.70
N THR A 149 14.34 -30.59 -0.53
CA THR A 149 14.46 -29.78 -1.73
C THR A 149 13.34 -30.18 -2.69
N MET A 150 12.74 -29.20 -3.37
CA MET A 150 11.69 -29.46 -4.37
C MET A 150 12.00 -28.78 -5.69
N PRO A 151 11.62 -29.40 -6.83
CA PRO A 151 11.66 -28.74 -8.12
C PRO A 151 10.52 -27.73 -8.25
N PHE A 152 10.83 -26.56 -8.78
CA PHE A 152 9.87 -25.51 -9.11
C PHE A 152 9.97 -25.14 -10.58
N GLN A 153 8.83 -25.12 -11.27
CA GLN A 153 8.76 -24.58 -12.62
C GLN A 153 8.69 -23.06 -12.54
N THR A 154 9.63 -22.38 -13.17
CA THR A 154 9.68 -20.92 -13.29
C THR A 154 9.67 -20.51 -14.75
N ALA A 155 9.53 -19.21 -15.02
CA ALA A 155 9.63 -18.68 -16.38
C ALA A 155 11.00 -18.98 -17.05
N ASN A 156 12.05 -19.16 -16.25
CA ASN A 156 13.42 -19.44 -16.71
C ASN A 156 13.78 -20.95 -16.70
N GLY A 157 12.80 -21.83 -16.48
CA GLY A 157 12.99 -23.27 -16.40
C GLY A 157 12.77 -23.85 -15.02
N VAL A 158 13.19 -25.10 -14.84
CA VAL A 158 13.07 -25.81 -13.55
C VAL A 158 14.25 -25.46 -12.66
N ILE A 159 13.94 -25.04 -11.45
CA ILE A 159 14.93 -24.81 -10.39
C ILE A 159 14.74 -25.83 -9.26
N GLN A 160 15.77 -26.08 -8.49
CA GLN A 160 15.71 -26.85 -7.24
C GLN A 160 15.84 -25.84 -6.07
N ALA A 161 14.83 -25.79 -5.20
CA ALA A 161 14.87 -24.90 -4.05
C ALA A 161 14.72 -25.65 -2.73
N PRO A 162 15.58 -25.37 -1.74
CA PRO A 162 15.42 -25.92 -0.40
C PRO A 162 14.14 -25.36 0.25
N LEU A 163 13.47 -26.21 1.03
CA LEU A 163 12.29 -25.84 1.79
C LEU A 163 12.64 -25.59 3.24
N THR A 164 12.02 -24.57 3.81
CA THR A 164 12.02 -24.29 5.24
C THR A 164 10.58 -24.14 5.72
N ASN A 165 10.40 -24.07 7.03
CA ASN A 165 9.10 -23.77 7.63
C ASN A 165 9.22 -22.46 8.40
N LEU A 166 8.48 -21.43 7.99
CA LEU A 166 8.37 -20.21 8.76
C LEU A 166 7.37 -20.40 9.90
N GLU A 167 7.74 -19.97 11.10
CA GLU A 167 6.85 -20.03 12.26
C GLU A 167 5.57 -19.24 12.01
N SER A 168 5.69 -18.07 11.36
CA SER A 168 4.54 -17.26 10.93
C SER A 168 4.88 -16.32 9.79
N ILE A 169 3.85 -16.03 8.97
CA ILE A 169 3.80 -14.89 8.05
C ILE A 169 2.56 -14.07 8.38
N THR A 170 2.74 -12.77 8.55
CA THR A 170 1.63 -11.84 8.83
C THR A 170 1.61 -10.75 7.77
N VAL A 171 0.46 -10.55 7.12
CA VAL A 171 0.21 -9.49 6.13
C VAL A 171 -1.05 -8.74 6.54
N GLY A 172 -0.91 -7.43 6.84
CA GLY A 172 -2.03 -6.61 7.29
C GLY A 172 -2.75 -7.14 8.55
N GLY A 173 -2.03 -7.82 9.43
CA GLY A 173 -2.59 -8.46 10.63
C GLY A 173 -3.17 -9.86 10.40
N MET A 174 -3.23 -10.34 9.15
CA MET A 174 -3.60 -11.72 8.82
C MET A 174 -2.40 -12.63 8.99
N GLU A 175 -2.42 -13.48 10.02
CA GLU A 175 -1.32 -14.40 10.33
C GLU A 175 -1.65 -15.82 9.87
N ILE A 176 -0.68 -16.46 9.20
CA ILE A 176 -0.63 -17.90 8.95
C ILE A 176 0.62 -18.45 9.63
N LYS A 177 0.45 -19.51 10.42
CA LYS A 177 1.53 -20.17 11.14
C LYS A 177 2.01 -21.42 10.42
N ASN A 178 3.25 -21.81 10.70
CA ASN A 178 3.86 -23.05 10.18
C ASN A 178 3.80 -23.14 8.65
N LEU A 179 4.15 -22.07 7.97
CA LEU A 179 4.06 -22.00 6.51
C LEU A 179 5.32 -22.58 5.85
N THR A 180 5.15 -23.65 5.08
CA THR A 180 6.23 -24.18 4.24
C THR A 180 6.62 -23.14 3.18
N THR A 181 7.89 -22.81 3.12
CA THR A 181 8.42 -21.71 2.30
C THR A 181 9.66 -22.21 1.56
N ALA A 182 9.78 -21.91 0.28
CA ALA A 182 10.98 -22.21 -0.50
C ALA A 182 11.99 -21.06 -0.37
N ILE A 183 13.28 -21.38 -0.52
CA ILE A 183 14.36 -20.40 -0.49
C ILE A 183 15.02 -20.34 -1.85
N HIS A 184 14.84 -19.23 -2.57
CA HIS A 184 15.48 -19.00 -3.87
C HIS A 184 15.34 -17.55 -4.31
N ASP A 185 16.33 -17.02 -5.01
CA ASP A 185 16.33 -15.66 -5.56
C ASP A 185 15.59 -15.65 -6.91
N VAL A 186 14.26 -15.62 -6.87
CA VAL A 186 13.39 -15.64 -8.08
C VAL A 186 13.21 -14.26 -8.70
N ILE A 187 13.41 -13.19 -7.94
CA ILE A 187 13.27 -11.82 -8.41
C ILE A 187 14.63 -11.13 -8.33
N PRO A 188 15.20 -10.70 -9.48
CA PRO A 188 16.49 -10.01 -9.50
C PRO A 188 16.33 -8.54 -9.05
N SER A 189 15.83 -8.31 -7.84
CA SER A 189 15.63 -6.98 -7.27
C SER A 189 15.96 -6.99 -5.79
N SER A 190 16.76 -6.04 -5.34
CA SER A 190 17.03 -5.83 -3.92
C SER A 190 15.86 -5.22 -3.15
N GLN A 191 14.82 -4.76 -3.86
CA GLN A 191 13.64 -4.14 -3.26
C GLN A 191 12.57 -5.16 -2.84
N VAL A 192 12.67 -6.40 -3.31
CA VAL A 192 11.69 -7.45 -3.08
C VAL A 192 12.37 -8.67 -2.48
N ALA A 193 11.83 -9.15 -1.38
CA ALA A 193 12.36 -10.27 -0.62
C ALA A 193 11.89 -11.64 -1.12
N GLY A 194 10.90 -11.70 -2.04
CA GLY A 194 10.37 -12.95 -2.57
C GLY A 194 8.93 -12.86 -3.07
N LEU A 195 8.24 -14.00 -3.09
CA LEU A 195 6.87 -14.18 -3.55
C LEU A 195 5.97 -14.62 -2.39
N LEU A 196 4.75 -14.08 -2.34
CA LEU A 196 3.68 -14.54 -1.47
C LEU A 196 2.76 -15.47 -2.27
N GLY A 197 2.87 -16.77 -2.07
CA GLY A 197 2.23 -17.80 -2.88
C GLY A 197 0.86 -18.26 -2.37
N LEU A 198 0.25 -19.18 -3.12
CA LEU A 198 -1.09 -19.71 -2.83
C LEU A 198 -1.19 -20.41 -1.47
N ASN A 199 -0.13 -21.01 -0.97
CA ASN A 199 -0.15 -21.64 0.35
C ASN A 199 -0.46 -20.65 1.48
N PHE A 200 -0.20 -19.34 1.29
CA PHE A 200 -0.69 -18.26 2.12
C PHE A 200 -2.04 -17.74 1.62
N LEU A 201 -2.10 -17.30 0.35
CA LEU A 201 -3.22 -16.57 -0.22
C LEU A 201 -4.54 -17.35 -0.23
N SER A 202 -4.49 -18.68 -0.40
CA SER A 202 -5.68 -19.54 -0.46
C SER A 202 -6.47 -19.61 0.85
N ASN A 203 -5.90 -19.17 1.97
CA ASN A 203 -6.60 -19.06 3.25
C ASN A 203 -7.59 -17.88 3.29
N PHE A 204 -7.55 -17.02 2.29
CA PHE A 204 -8.33 -15.79 2.25
C PHE A 204 -9.11 -15.67 0.93
N ARG A 205 -10.21 -14.95 0.97
CA ARG A 205 -10.77 -14.29 -0.21
C ARG A 205 -9.90 -13.08 -0.50
N LEU A 206 -9.37 -13.01 -1.72
CA LEU A 206 -8.47 -11.97 -2.19
C LEU A 206 -9.21 -11.05 -3.15
N ASP A 207 -9.11 -9.74 -2.94
CA ASP A 207 -9.54 -8.71 -3.88
C ASP A 207 -8.45 -7.62 -3.98
N ILE A 208 -8.13 -7.21 -5.21
CA ILE A 208 -7.06 -6.25 -5.50
C ILE A 208 -7.67 -5.02 -6.16
N ASP A 209 -7.83 -3.95 -5.38
CA ASP A 209 -8.22 -2.63 -5.89
C ASP A 209 -6.97 -1.90 -6.41
N THR A 210 -6.73 -2.03 -7.72
CA THR A 210 -5.54 -1.43 -8.35
C THR A 210 -5.63 0.08 -8.47
N ASP A 211 -6.82 0.66 -8.42
CA ASP A 211 -7.04 2.10 -8.53
C ASP A 211 -6.73 2.78 -7.20
N LYS A 212 -7.09 2.15 -6.11
CA LYS A 212 -6.80 2.64 -4.75
C LYS A 212 -5.46 2.15 -4.19
N GLY A 213 -4.84 1.15 -4.82
CA GLY A 213 -3.61 0.54 -4.31
C GLY A 213 -3.86 -0.25 -3.01
N ILE A 214 -4.99 -0.95 -2.91
CA ILE A 214 -5.39 -1.68 -1.70
C ILE A 214 -5.64 -3.14 -2.03
N LEU A 215 -4.99 -4.02 -1.28
CA LEU A 215 -5.26 -5.45 -1.24
C LEU A 215 -6.23 -5.74 -0.08
N HIS A 216 -7.36 -6.34 -0.38
CA HIS A 216 -8.31 -6.82 0.63
C HIS A 216 -8.13 -8.31 0.85
N LEU A 217 -7.95 -8.71 2.10
CA LEU A 217 -7.93 -10.10 2.55
C LEU A 217 -9.12 -10.33 3.49
N GLU A 218 -9.94 -11.33 3.21
CA GLU A 218 -11.03 -11.78 4.08
C GLU A 218 -10.85 -13.26 4.39
N LYS A 219 -10.81 -13.60 5.68
CA LYS A 219 -10.66 -14.99 6.13
C LYS A 219 -11.83 -15.85 5.63
N LYS A 220 -11.52 -17.02 5.09
CA LYS A 220 -12.53 -18.01 4.66
C LYS A 220 -13.13 -18.77 5.84
#